data_524dfef6fe7859194e1f0a3997558680
#
_entry.id   524dfef6fe7859194e1f0a3997558680
#
_cell.length_a   1.000
_cell.length_b   1.000
_cell.length_c   1.000
_cell.angle_alpha   90.00
_cell.angle_beta   90.00
_cell.angle_gamma   90.00
#
_symmetry.space_group_name_H-M   'P 1'
#
loop_
_entity.id
_entity.type
_entity.pdbx_description
1 polymer ?
#
loop_
_entity_poly.entity_id
_entity_poly.type
_entity_poly.pdbx_seq_one_letter_code
_entity_poly.pdbx_strand_id
1 'polypeptide(L)'
;VYKRQEEKVGLQMEKFEIIITTLFGLESLVAREVRRLGYETTSVEDGRVTFMGDNEAVCRANMWIRTGERVLIKTAEFTAVTFDELFEKTKAVDWSKWIGKNDAFPVKGYSLKSTLASVRDCQAIIKKATAESLSNKYGIEWLPEDGTNYQIQFSIFKDKVTLMIDTSGEGLHKRGYRQHSNVAPLKETLAAAMVDLSRVRAN
;
A
#
# COMPACT_ATOMS: atom_id res chain seq x y z
N VAL A 1 -28.21 30.47 -24.89
CA VAL A 1 -28.24 29.90 -23.51
C VAL A 1 -28.20 28.38 -23.66
N TYR A 2 -27.01 27.79 -23.68
CA TYR A 2 -26.83 26.34 -23.68
C TYR A 2 -26.78 25.85 -22.24
N LYS A 3 -27.84 25.21 -21.75
CA LYS A 3 -27.81 24.36 -20.57
C LYS A 3 -27.05 23.08 -20.92
N ARG A 4 -25.83 22.95 -20.49
CA ARG A 4 -25.13 21.66 -20.43
C ARG A 4 -25.85 20.80 -19.40
N GLN A 5 -26.55 19.78 -19.83
CA GLN A 5 -26.96 18.68 -18.99
C GLN A 5 -25.70 17.91 -18.63
N GLU A 6 -25.24 18.08 -17.41
CA GLU A 6 -24.29 17.17 -16.80
C GLU A 6 -25.03 15.87 -16.49
N GLU A 7 -25.02 14.93 -17.42
CA GLU A 7 -25.29 13.54 -17.12
C GLU A 7 -24.18 13.08 -16.15
N LYS A 8 -24.49 13.07 -14.87
CA LYS A 8 -23.74 12.31 -13.88
C LYS A 8 -23.92 10.83 -14.21
N VAL A 9 -23.06 10.30 -15.08
CA VAL A 9 -22.82 8.87 -15.17
C VAL A 9 -22.23 8.50 -13.81
N GLY A 10 -23.06 7.99 -12.93
CA GLY A 10 -22.69 7.46 -11.63
C GLY A 10 -21.92 6.16 -11.81
N LEU A 11 -20.68 6.24 -12.27
CA LEU A 11 -19.70 5.18 -12.07
C LEU A 11 -19.55 5.06 -10.55
N GLN A 12 -20.22 4.08 -9.95
CA GLN A 12 -19.89 3.64 -8.59
C GLN A 12 -18.43 3.20 -8.63
N MET A 13 -17.51 4.11 -8.29
CA MET A 13 -16.11 3.77 -8.21
C MET A 13 -15.95 2.76 -7.07
N GLU A 14 -15.39 1.60 -7.41
CA GLU A 14 -15.18 0.54 -6.44
C GLU A 14 -14.26 1.05 -5.33
N LYS A 15 -14.74 0.96 -4.08
CA LYS A 15 -13.96 1.33 -2.89
C LYS A 15 -13.20 0.14 -2.36
N PHE A 16 -12.00 0.38 -1.92
CA PHE A 16 -11.11 -0.61 -1.31
C PHE A 16 -10.40 -0.03 -0.08
N GLU A 17 -9.83 -0.89 0.72
CA GLU A 17 -9.06 -0.47 1.89
C GLU A 17 -7.68 0.05 1.47
N ILE A 18 -7.38 1.28 1.90
CA ILE A 18 -6.09 1.93 1.69
C ILE A 18 -5.38 2.00 3.04
N ILE A 19 -4.14 1.53 3.06
CA ILE A 19 -3.28 1.53 4.25
C ILE A 19 -2.16 2.54 4.05
N ILE A 20 -2.00 3.46 4.98
CA ILE A 20 -0.83 4.35 5.03
C ILE A 20 0.08 3.86 6.14
N THR A 21 1.31 3.47 5.77
CA THR A 21 2.33 3.13 6.76
C THR A 21 3.00 4.38 7.31
N THR A 22 3.39 4.35 8.57
CA THR A 22 4.04 5.48 9.26
C THR A 22 5.04 4.98 10.30
N LEU A 23 5.86 5.89 10.81
CA LEU A 23 6.69 5.63 11.98
C LEU A 23 5.81 5.50 13.23
N PHE A 24 6.20 4.62 14.16
CA PHE A 24 5.49 4.43 15.42
C PHE A 24 5.34 5.75 16.19
N GLY A 25 4.13 5.99 16.68
CA GLY A 25 3.77 7.19 17.43
C GLY A 25 3.31 8.36 16.56
N LEU A 26 3.35 8.24 15.22
CA LEU A 26 2.88 9.26 14.28
C LEU A 26 1.52 8.95 13.66
N GLU A 27 0.88 7.85 14.04
CA GLU A 27 -0.38 7.37 13.45
C GLU A 27 -1.49 8.41 13.59
N SER A 28 -1.56 9.10 14.73
CA SER A 28 -2.55 10.16 14.96
C SER A 28 -2.41 11.36 14.00
N LEU A 29 -1.16 11.66 13.59
CA LEU A 29 -0.88 12.71 12.59
C LEU A 29 -1.37 12.28 11.22
N VAL A 30 -1.03 11.07 10.78
CA VAL A 30 -1.51 10.50 9.51
C VAL A 30 -3.03 10.42 9.49
N ALA A 31 -3.67 9.95 10.56
CA ALA A 31 -5.13 9.90 10.66
C ALA A 31 -5.78 11.29 10.53
N ARG A 32 -5.13 12.34 11.07
CA ARG A 32 -5.57 13.72 10.91
C ARG A 32 -5.40 14.22 9.47
N GLU A 33 -4.31 13.85 8.80
CA GLU A 33 -4.09 14.17 7.39
C GLU A 33 -5.14 13.49 6.50
N VAL A 34 -5.46 12.21 6.73
CA VAL A 34 -6.52 11.47 6.03
C VAL A 34 -7.88 12.18 6.18
N ARG A 35 -8.24 12.62 7.40
CA ARG A 35 -9.48 13.39 7.63
C ARG A 35 -9.48 14.73 6.90
N ARG A 36 -8.34 15.43 6.83
CA ARG A 36 -8.20 16.68 6.05
C ARG A 36 -8.41 16.46 4.54
N LEU A 37 -8.13 15.27 4.04
CA LEU A 37 -8.43 14.89 2.66
C LEU A 37 -9.90 14.54 2.42
N GLY A 38 -10.72 14.51 3.49
CA GLY A 38 -12.16 14.21 3.41
C GLY A 38 -12.49 12.73 3.58
N TYR A 39 -11.56 11.90 4.08
CA TYR A 39 -11.80 10.47 4.34
C TYR A 39 -11.84 10.20 5.83
N GLU A 40 -12.68 9.22 6.23
CA GLU A 40 -12.71 8.73 7.61
C GLU A 40 -11.80 7.50 7.75
N THR A 41 -11.05 7.45 8.86
CA THR A 41 -10.21 6.30 9.18
C THR A 41 -11.06 5.14 9.70
N THR A 42 -10.85 3.94 9.16
CA THR A 42 -11.52 2.71 9.62
C THR A 42 -10.74 2.00 10.72
N SER A 43 -9.40 2.11 10.70
CA SER A 43 -8.52 1.54 11.73
C SER A 43 -7.27 2.41 11.89
N VAL A 44 -6.79 2.49 13.14
CA VAL A 44 -5.49 3.09 13.49
C VAL A 44 -4.77 2.07 14.37
N GLU A 45 -3.69 1.51 13.84
CA GLU A 45 -2.88 0.48 14.47
C GLU A 45 -1.41 0.91 14.48
N ASP A 46 -0.58 0.26 15.28
CA ASP A 46 0.84 0.56 15.36
C ASP A 46 1.50 0.55 13.97
N GLY A 47 2.02 1.71 13.57
CA GLY A 47 2.73 1.91 12.30
C GLY A 47 1.83 1.99 11.07
N ARG A 48 0.49 2.00 11.18
CA ARG A 48 -0.42 2.08 10.03
C ARG A 48 -1.77 2.72 10.35
N VAL A 49 -2.32 3.37 9.34
CA VAL A 49 -3.66 3.95 9.34
C VAL A 49 -4.42 3.43 8.12
N THR A 50 -5.61 2.90 8.32
CA THR A 50 -6.46 2.35 7.26
C THR A 50 -7.69 3.21 7.05
N PHE A 51 -8.11 3.39 5.80
CA PHE A 51 -9.35 4.07 5.43
C PHE A 51 -9.93 3.49 4.14
N MET A 52 -11.21 3.75 3.88
CA MET A 52 -11.87 3.34 2.63
C MET A 52 -11.77 4.44 1.60
N GLY A 53 -11.35 4.10 0.38
CA GLY A 53 -11.24 5.04 -0.72
C GLY A 53 -11.23 4.35 -2.09
N ASP A 54 -11.14 5.15 -3.12
CA ASP A 54 -11.06 4.76 -4.53
C ASP A 54 -9.70 5.17 -5.13
N ASN A 55 -9.56 5.09 -6.44
CA ASN A 55 -8.34 5.49 -7.14
C ASN A 55 -8.00 6.98 -6.92
N GLU A 56 -8.99 7.86 -6.82
CA GLU A 56 -8.76 9.27 -6.51
C GLU A 56 -8.17 9.42 -5.10
N ALA A 57 -8.69 8.66 -4.13
CA ALA A 57 -8.19 8.65 -2.77
C ALA A 57 -6.71 8.21 -2.70
N VAL A 58 -6.31 7.20 -3.48
CA VAL A 58 -4.90 6.76 -3.60
C VAL A 58 -4.03 7.88 -4.14
N CYS A 59 -4.44 8.53 -5.23
CA CYS A 59 -3.70 9.66 -5.81
C CYS A 59 -3.56 10.82 -4.81
N ARG A 60 -4.67 11.21 -4.17
CA ARG A 60 -4.67 12.30 -3.18
C ARG A 60 -3.81 11.95 -1.97
N ALA A 61 -3.87 10.72 -1.47
CA ALA A 61 -3.03 10.29 -0.36
C ALA A 61 -1.54 10.35 -0.72
N ASN A 62 -1.14 9.82 -1.89
CA ASN A 62 0.25 9.91 -2.36
C ASN A 62 0.74 11.34 -2.54
N MET A 63 -0.11 12.28 -2.96
CA MET A 63 0.27 13.67 -3.16
C MET A 63 0.35 14.48 -1.85
N TRP A 64 -0.61 14.28 -0.94
CA TRP A 64 -0.82 15.22 0.17
C TRP A 64 -0.42 14.70 1.55
N ILE A 65 -0.32 13.39 1.78
CA ILE A 65 0.15 12.85 3.05
C ILE A 65 1.64 13.15 3.22
N ARG A 66 1.99 13.83 4.30
CA ARG A 66 3.38 14.28 4.58
C ARG A 66 4.06 13.49 5.69
N THR A 67 3.28 12.91 6.59
CA THR A 67 3.79 12.18 7.76
C THR A 67 3.76 10.67 7.59
N GLY A 68 3.15 10.17 6.50
CA GLY A 68 3.16 8.76 6.10
C GLY A 68 4.41 8.38 5.31
N GLU A 69 4.71 7.09 5.30
CA GLU A 69 5.87 6.52 4.59
C GLU A 69 5.51 5.93 3.21
N ARG A 70 4.35 5.25 3.12
CA ARG A 70 3.82 4.63 1.90
C ARG A 70 2.31 4.57 1.92
N VAL A 71 1.72 4.58 0.74
CA VAL A 71 0.29 4.34 0.50
C VAL A 71 0.15 2.99 -0.18
N LEU A 72 -0.57 2.08 0.44
CA LEU A 72 -0.74 0.70 0.01
C LEU A 72 -2.22 0.40 -0.20
N ILE A 73 -2.56 -0.40 -1.21
CA ILE A 73 -3.89 -0.95 -1.40
C ILE A 73 -3.92 -2.35 -0.78
N LYS A 74 -4.82 -2.60 0.17
CA LYS A 74 -5.03 -3.92 0.75
C LYS A 74 -5.77 -4.80 -0.27
N THR A 75 -5.14 -5.90 -0.66
CA THR A 75 -5.72 -6.86 -1.62
C THR A 75 -6.38 -8.05 -0.95
N ALA A 76 -5.81 -8.52 0.15
CA ALA A 76 -6.37 -9.63 0.92
C ALA A 76 -5.88 -9.62 2.38
N GLU A 77 -6.66 -10.27 3.25
CA GLU A 77 -6.29 -10.53 4.63
C GLU A 77 -6.82 -11.90 5.05
N PHE A 78 -5.96 -12.74 5.61
CA PHE A 78 -6.29 -14.09 6.05
C PHE A 78 -5.30 -14.62 7.09
N THR A 79 -5.63 -15.70 7.77
CA THR A 79 -4.70 -16.40 8.68
C THR A 79 -4.01 -17.54 7.92
N ALA A 80 -2.70 -17.72 8.14
CA ALA A 80 -1.94 -18.85 7.63
C ALA A 80 -0.86 -19.26 8.63
N VAL A 81 -0.81 -20.54 8.98
CA VAL A 81 0.18 -21.14 9.88
C VAL A 81 1.09 -22.12 9.16
N THR A 82 0.76 -22.50 7.92
CA THR A 82 1.59 -23.32 7.03
C THR A 82 1.89 -22.61 5.72
N PHE A 83 2.96 -23.03 5.05
CA PHE A 83 3.30 -22.53 3.73
C PHE A 83 2.27 -22.92 2.65
N ASP A 84 1.63 -24.06 2.79
CA ASP A 84 0.57 -24.49 1.88
C ASP A 84 -0.67 -23.59 2.01
N GLU A 85 -1.08 -23.27 3.24
CA GLU A 85 -2.16 -22.30 3.47
C GLU A 85 -1.81 -20.90 2.90
N LEU A 86 -0.57 -20.44 3.11
CA LEU A 86 -0.10 -19.18 2.56
C LEU A 86 -0.18 -19.20 1.03
N PHE A 87 0.27 -20.29 0.40
CA PHE A 87 0.25 -20.46 -1.05
C PHE A 87 -1.18 -20.43 -1.60
N GLU A 88 -2.06 -21.32 -1.12
CA GLU A 88 -3.41 -21.47 -1.65
C GLU A 88 -4.26 -20.21 -1.46
N LYS A 89 -4.19 -19.58 -0.28
CA LYS A 89 -4.93 -18.36 0.01
C LYS A 89 -4.40 -17.17 -0.80
N THR A 90 -3.09 -17.10 -1.04
CA THR A 90 -2.50 -16.06 -1.91
C THR A 90 -2.89 -16.27 -3.37
N LYS A 91 -2.88 -17.52 -3.86
CA LYS A 91 -3.28 -17.88 -5.21
C LYS A 91 -4.75 -17.56 -5.51
N ALA A 92 -5.61 -17.67 -4.50
CA ALA A 92 -7.05 -17.37 -4.62
C ALA A 92 -7.36 -15.86 -4.79
N VAL A 93 -6.39 -14.97 -4.54
CA VAL A 93 -6.56 -13.52 -4.74
C VAL A 93 -6.64 -13.21 -6.24
N ASP A 94 -7.59 -12.37 -6.66
CA ASP A 94 -7.67 -11.90 -8.05
C ASP A 94 -6.61 -10.80 -8.32
N TRP A 95 -5.38 -11.23 -8.54
CA TRP A 95 -4.26 -10.35 -8.86
C TRP A 95 -4.41 -9.63 -10.19
N SER A 96 -5.17 -10.20 -11.14
CA SER A 96 -5.37 -9.61 -12.46
C SER A 96 -6.11 -8.26 -12.44
N LYS A 97 -6.78 -7.95 -11.32
CA LYS A 97 -7.40 -6.66 -11.07
C LYS A 97 -6.35 -5.52 -11.00
N TRP A 98 -5.12 -5.83 -10.60
CA TRP A 98 -4.07 -4.87 -10.32
C TRP A 98 -2.84 -5.02 -11.22
N ILE A 99 -2.50 -6.25 -11.59
CA ILE A 99 -1.26 -6.62 -12.27
C ILE A 99 -1.59 -7.13 -13.67
N GLY A 100 -1.08 -6.45 -14.67
CA GLY A 100 -1.26 -6.81 -16.06
C GLY A 100 -0.37 -7.99 -16.50
N LYS A 101 -0.58 -8.44 -17.72
CA LYS A 101 0.08 -9.63 -18.30
C LYS A 101 1.61 -9.54 -18.31
N ASN A 102 2.15 -8.35 -18.54
CA ASN A 102 3.60 -8.13 -18.71
C ASN A 102 4.23 -7.45 -17.49
N ASP A 103 3.43 -7.10 -16.47
CA ASP A 103 3.90 -6.31 -15.34
C ASP A 103 4.80 -7.13 -14.40
N ALA A 104 5.79 -6.47 -13.84
CA ALA A 104 6.66 -7.03 -12.82
C ALA A 104 6.03 -6.86 -11.42
N PHE A 105 6.15 -7.89 -10.58
CA PHE A 105 5.56 -7.89 -9.24
C PHE A 105 6.53 -8.42 -8.18
N PRO A 106 7.58 -7.67 -7.85
CA PRO A 106 8.48 -8.05 -6.76
C PRO A 106 7.71 -8.10 -5.43
N VAL A 107 8.07 -9.06 -4.58
CA VAL A 107 7.44 -9.27 -3.27
C VAL A 107 8.40 -8.84 -2.18
N LYS A 108 7.94 -8.00 -1.24
CA LYS A 108 8.66 -7.60 -0.03
C LYS A 108 7.73 -7.65 1.17
N GLY A 109 8.29 -7.81 2.36
CA GLY A 109 7.47 -7.78 3.57
C GLY A 109 8.23 -8.24 4.80
N TYR A 110 7.46 -8.52 5.84
CA TYR A 110 7.99 -8.98 7.12
C TYR A 110 7.06 -9.98 7.79
N SER A 111 7.62 -10.77 8.69
CA SER A 111 6.88 -11.66 9.58
C SER A 111 7.34 -11.44 11.02
N LEU A 112 6.39 -11.22 11.92
CA LEU A 112 6.64 -10.97 13.35
C LEU A 112 5.69 -11.79 14.21
N LYS A 113 6.23 -12.44 15.25
CA LYS A 113 5.47 -13.23 16.24
C LYS A 113 4.51 -14.22 15.56
N SER A 114 4.98 -14.89 14.52
CA SER A 114 4.18 -15.78 13.66
C SER A 114 4.90 -17.10 13.44
N THR A 115 4.14 -18.15 13.18
CA THR A 115 4.63 -19.50 12.86
C THR A 115 5.50 -19.47 11.60
N LEU A 116 5.07 -18.73 10.57
CA LEU A 116 5.81 -18.51 9.34
C LEU A 116 6.89 -17.42 9.55
N ALA A 117 8.00 -17.79 10.20
CA ALA A 117 9.05 -16.84 10.59
C ALA A 117 10.03 -16.48 9.46
N SER A 118 10.25 -17.38 8.47
CA SER A 118 11.17 -17.15 7.37
C SER A 118 10.60 -16.17 6.35
N VAL A 119 11.02 -14.92 6.41
CA VAL A 119 10.60 -13.87 5.46
C VAL A 119 10.95 -14.25 4.03
N ARG A 120 12.13 -14.83 3.80
CA ARG A 120 12.59 -15.25 2.47
C ARG A 120 11.69 -16.32 1.85
N ASP A 121 11.29 -17.32 2.64
CA ASP A 121 10.43 -18.39 2.14
C ASP A 121 9.00 -17.87 1.91
N CYS A 122 8.48 -17.02 2.80
CA CYS A 122 7.21 -16.34 2.58
C CYS A 122 7.22 -15.51 1.28
N GLN A 123 8.30 -14.76 1.00
CA GLN A 123 8.45 -14.01 -0.25
C GLN A 123 8.38 -14.93 -1.47
N ALA A 124 9.14 -16.04 -1.45
CA ALA A 124 9.18 -16.99 -2.56
C ALA A 124 7.81 -17.65 -2.81
N ILE A 125 7.12 -18.03 -1.75
CA ILE A 125 5.80 -18.67 -1.82
C ILE A 125 4.74 -17.69 -2.32
N ILE A 126 4.70 -16.47 -1.79
CA ILE A 126 3.77 -15.43 -2.26
C ILE A 126 4.04 -15.11 -3.74
N LYS A 127 5.30 -14.95 -4.13
CA LYS A 127 5.68 -14.72 -5.54
C LYS A 127 5.20 -15.85 -6.44
N LYS A 128 5.44 -17.12 -6.06
CA LYS A 128 5.01 -18.31 -6.81
C LYS A 128 3.49 -18.38 -6.92
N ALA A 129 2.78 -18.19 -5.82
CA ALA A 129 1.32 -18.24 -5.79
C ALA A 129 0.69 -17.15 -6.67
N THR A 130 1.22 -15.93 -6.62
CA THR A 130 0.79 -14.81 -7.48
C THR A 130 1.06 -15.11 -8.94
N ALA A 131 2.26 -15.63 -9.29
CA ALA A 131 2.61 -16.00 -10.65
C ALA A 131 1.67 -17.06 -11.21
N GLU A 132 1.36 -18.10 -10.44
CA GLU A 132 0.44 -19.17 -10.85
C GLU A 132 -0.99 -18.65 -11.03
N SER A 133 -1.46 -17.77 -10.15
CA SER A 133 -2.77 -17.10 -10.29
C SER A 133 -2.86 -16.29 -11.58
N LEU A 134 -1.84 -15.47 -11.89
CA LEU A 134 -1.79 -14.67 -13.11
C LEU A 134 -1.63 -15.51 -14.36
N SER A 135 -0.78 -16.55 -14.34
CA SER A 135 -0.60 -17.49 -15.44
C SER A 135 -1.91 -18.17 -15.82
N ASN A 136 -2.65 -18.67 -14.83
CA ASN A 136 -3.96 -19.27 -15.03
C ASN A 136 -4.97 -18.29 -15.61
N LYS A 137 -4.97 -17.04 -15.12
CA LYS A 137 -5.89 -16.01 -15.56
C LYS A 137 -5.64 -15.56 -17.00
N TYR A 138 -4.37 -15.40 -17.39
CA TYR A 138 -3.97 -14.92 -18.70
C TYR A 138 -3.73 -16.04 -19.73
N GLY A 139 -3.76 -17.30 -19.31
CA GLY A 139 -3.53 -18.46 -20.18
C GLY A 139 -2.11 -18.51 -20.75
N ILE A 140 -1.11 -18.12 -19.93
CA ILE A 140 0.32 -18.07 -20.32
C ILE A 140 1.17 -18.84 -19.31
N GLU A 141 2.15 -19.58 -19.80
CA GLU A 141 3.07 -20.34 -18.94
C GLU A 141 4.17 -19.48 -18.32
N TRP A 142 4.58 -18.44 -19.03
CA TRP A 142 5.68 -17.55 -18.62
C TRP A 142 5.25 -16.09 -18.57
N LEU A 143 5.44 -15.43 -17.43
CA LEU A 143 5.20 -13.99 -17.23
C LEU A 143 6.49 -13.24 -17.55
N PRO A 144 6.51 -12.33 -18.55
CA PRO A 144 7.73 -11.65 -19.00
C PRO A 144 8.32 -10.72 -17.93
N GLU A 145 7.49 -10.11 -17.11
CA GLU A 145 7.86 -9.13 -16.05
C GLU A 145 8.71 -7.96 -16.58
N ASP A 146 8.47 -7.52 -17.80
CA ASP A 146 9.16 -6.42 -18.49
C ASP A 146 8.37 -5.11 -18.55
N GLY A 147 7.15 -5.10 -18.00
CA GLY A 147 6.25 -3.96 -17.94
C GLY A 147 6.42 -3.11 -16.67
N THR A 148 5.31 -2.52 -16.22
CA THR A 148 5.28 -1.68 -15.01
C THR A 148 5.51 -2.50 -13.75
N ASN A 149 6.19 -1.90 -12.77
CA ASN A 149 6.50 -2.57 -11.50
C ASN A 149 5.41 -2.33 -10.47
N TYR A 150 4.69 -3.38 -10.09
CA TYR A 150 3.70 -3.39 -9.01
C TYR A 150 4.23 -4.15 -7.80
N GLN A 151 4.89 -3.47 -6.89
CA GLN A 151 5.47 -4.13 -5.72
C GLN A 151 4.37 -4.67 -4.79
N ILE A 152 4.36 -5.99 -4.59
CA ILE A 152 3.52 -6.63 -3.58
C ILE A 152 4.22 -6.51 -2.22
N GLN A 153 3.51 -5.97 -1.24
CA GLN A 153 3.94 -5.98 0.15
C GLN A 153 3.11 -6.97 0.96
N PHE A 154 3.76 -7.70 1.86
CA PHE A 154 3.07 -8.53 2.83
C PHE A 154 3.49 -8.19 4.26
N SER A 155 2.58 -8.35 5.18
CA SER A 155 2.87 -8.37 6.61
C SER A 155 2.23 -9.60 7.23
N ILE A 156 3.02 -10.35 8.02
CA ILE A 156 2.50 -11.46 8.82
C ILE A 156 2.71 -11.08 10.29
N PHE A 157 1.63 -10.96 11.02
CA PHE A 157 1.67 -10.63 12.45
C PHE A 157 0.70 -11.52 13.21
N LYS A 158 1.22 -12.31 14.15
CA LYS A 158 0.42 -13.30 14.91
C LYS A 158 -0.38 -14.21 13.96
N ASP A 159 0.28 -14.75 12.94
CA ASP A 159 -0.26 -15.63 11.90
C ASP A 159 -1.32 -15.00 10.99
N LYS A 160 -1.63 -13.72 11.18
CA LYS A 160 -2.50 -12.95 10.29
C LYS A 160 -1.67 -12.34 9.17
N VAL A 161 -1.97 -12.76 7.94
CA VAL A 161 -1.33 -12.31 6.69
C VAL A 161 -2.16 -11.18 6.10
N THR A 162 -1.51 -10.08 5.78
CA THR A 162 -2.10 -8.99 4.98
C THR A 162 -1.28 -8.83 3.71
N LEU A 163 -1.93 -8.92 2.56
CA LEU A 163 -1.32 -8.71 1.24
C LEU A 163 -1.74 -7.32 0.71
N MET A 164 -0.79 -6.58 0.16
CA MET A 164 -0.98 -5.20 -0.26
C MET A 164 -0.22 -4.91 -1.54
N ILE A 165 -0.69 -3.97 -2.35
CA ILE A 165 0.05 -3.39 -3.48
C ILE A 165 0.56 -2.01 -3.10
N ASP A 166 1.85 -1.78 -3.31
CA ASP A 166 2.48 -0.48 -3.08
C ASP A 166 2.18 0.47 -4.25
N THR A 167 1.59 1.61 -3.94
CA THR A 167 1.23 2.64 -4.91
C THR A 167 2.18 3.85 -4.90
N SER A 168 3.12 3.87 -3.96
CA SER A 168 4.02 5.02 -3.78
C SER A 168 5.30 4.93 -4.60
N GLY A 169 5.68 3.73 -5.06
CA GLY A 169 6.96 3.48 -5.72
C GLY A 169 8.13 3.74 -4.77
N GLU A 170 8.75 4.92 -4.85
CA GLU A 170 9.67 5.38 -3.81
C GLU A 170 8.88 5.85 -2.56
N GLY A 171 9.52 5.74 -1.38
CA GLY A 171 8.86 6.19 -0.15
C GLY A 171 8.52 7.67 -0.17
N LEU A 172 7.42 8.07 0.48
CA LEU A 172 6.90 9.44 0.44
C LEU A 172 7.88 10.51 0.99
N HIS A 173 8.90 10.11 1.74
CA HIS A 173 9.99 10.99 2.16
C HIS A 173 10.90 11.42 1.00
N LYS A 174 10.90 10.70 -0.15
CA LYS A 174 11.75 10.98 -1.29
C LYS A 174 11.02 11.79 -2.38
N ARG A 175 10.39 12.89 -2.02
CA ARG A 175 9.65 13.75 -2.95
C ARG A 175 10.50 14.80 -3.68
N GLY A 176 11.83 14.72 -3.56
CA GLY A 176 12.73 15.64 -4.23
C GLY A 176 12.86 17.03 -3.58
N TYR A 177 12.32 17.24 -2.41
CA TYR A 177 12.45 18.54 -1.70
C TYR A 177 13.89 18.85 -1.27
N ARG A 178 14.68 17.78 -1.05
CA ARG A 178 16.07 17.92 -0.63
C ARG A 178 16.99 17.86 -1.83
N GLN A 179 17.58 19.00 -2.20
CA GLN A 179 18.58 19.10 -3.27
C GLN A 179 19.97 18.64 -2.81
N HIS A 180 20.31 18.88 -1.53
CA HIS A 180 21.58 18.48 -0.93
C HIS A 180 21.34 17.57 0.25
N SER A 181 22.06 16.45 0.33
CA SER A 181 21.92 15.47 1.40
C SER A 181 23.26 15.28 2.11
N ASN A 182 23.24 15.28 3.44
CA ASN A 182 24.35 14.85 4.29
C ASN A 182 24.36 13.32 4.43
N VAL A 183 25.40 12.78 5.09
CA VAL A 183 25.60 11.34 5.28
C VAL A 183 24.42 10.67 6.03
N ALA A 184 23.77 11.37 6.96
CA ALA A 184 22.65 10.85 7.74
C ALA A 184 21.57 11.94 7.93
N PRO A 185 20.76 12.23 6.89
CA PRO A 185 19.73 13.25 6.98
C PRO A 185 18.50 12.76 7.77
N LEU A 186 17.83 13.69 8.46
CA LEU A 186 16.51 13.43 9.02
C LEU A 186 15.53 13.14 7.90
N LYS A 187 14.70 12.10 8.01
CA LYS A 187 13.64 11.82 7.03
C LYS A 187 12.67 12.98 6.94
N GLU A 188 12.23 13.33 5.74
CA GLU A 188 11.30 14.42 5.47
C GLU A 188 9.94 14.19 6.15
N THR A 189 9.47 12.96 6.20
CA THR A 189 8.23 12.57 6.89
C THR A 189 8.31 12.81 8.40
N LEU A 190 9.45 12.52 9.01
CA LEU A 190 9.69 12.81 10.42
C LEU A 190 9.83 14.31 10.67
N ALA A 191 10.53 15.04 9.81
CA ALA A 191 10.64 16.50 9.90
C ALA A 191 9.25 17.17 9.80
N ALA A 192 8.41 16.71 8.86
CA ALA A 192 7.03 17.17 8.72
C ALA A 192 6.21 16.94 9.99
N ALA A 193 6.37 15.76 10.61
CA ALA A 193 5.70 15.43 11.87
C ALA A 193 6.16 16.36 13.01
N MET A 194 7.45 16.64 13.14
CA MET A 194 8.00 17.57 14.14
C MET A 194 7.44 18.98 13.98
N VAL A 195 7.38 19.49 12.74
CA VAL A 195 6.79 20.82 12.44
C VAL A 195 5.31 20.85 12.80
N ASP A 196 4.54 19.82 12.45
CA ASP A 196 3.11 19.76 12.76
C ASP A 196 2.84 19.69 14.28
N LEU A 197 3.67 18.96 15.02
CA LEU A 197 3.60 18.87 16.48
C LEU A 197 4.02 20.16 17.19
N SER A 198 4.96 20.94 16.62
CA SER A 198 5.41 22.21 17.19
C SER A 198 4.36 23.32 17.08
N ARG A 199 3.25 23.08 16.36
CA ARG A 199 2.13 24.04 16.15
C ARG A 199 2.57 25.39 15.56
N VAL A 200 3.70 25.42 14.84
CA VAL A 200 4.13 26.62 14.09
C VAL A 200 3.03 27.00 13.10
N ARG A 201 2.58 28.25 13.15
CA ARG A 201 1.63 28.82 12.20
C ARG A 201 2.38 29.73 11.25
N ALA A 202 2.00 29.70 9.97
CA ALA A 202 2.40 30.77 9.06
C ALA A 202 1.78 32.10 9.53
N ASN A 203 2.60 33.12 9.63
CA ASN A 203 2.14 34.50 9.90
C ASN A 203 1.48 35.05 8.65
#